data_455ab26547a86a1d32a9863e39fd208f
#
_entry.id   455ab26547a86a1d32a9863e39fd208f
#
_cell.length_a   1.000
_cell.length_b   1.000
_cell.length_c   1.000
_cell.angle_alpha   90.00
_cell.angle_beta   90.00
_cell.angle_gamma   90.00
#
_symmetry.space_group_name_H-M   'P 1'
#
loop_
_entity.id
_entity.type
_entity.pdbx_description
1 polymer ?
#
loop_
_entity_poly.entity_id
_entity_poly.type
_entity_poly.pdbx_seq_one_letter_code
_entity_poly.pdbx_strand_id
1 'polypeptide(L)'
;GQPVVVRVVDGRPSPTLGTRGGMYPETSAISVRSTDVIPKLQAQAEAAVRLLGFTPTSNAMNAPTLTVTLAELKYQSPKDTMYVTEATIGATFRSDVKNGGRTYSGRYGASLDQRFGMAPNQETNTKLVSDVLSDALTRVFKDPSIGRLLSE
;
A
#
# COMPACT_ATOMS: atom_id res chain seq x y z
N GLY A 1 -4.51 -20.00 -16.44
CA GLY A 1 -3.23 -19.54 -16.05
C GLY A 1 -2.56 -20.31 -14.94
N GLN A 2 -1.29 -20.13 -14.84
CA GLN A 2 -0.47 -20.77 -13.82
C GLN A 2 -0.87 -20.26 -12.42
N PRO A 3 -1.00 -21.15 -11.41
CA PRO A 3 -1.33 -20.70 -10.06
C PRO A 3 -0.18 -19.96 -9.40
N VAL A 4 -0.52 -18.90 -8.68
CA VAL A 4 0.43 -18.07 -7.92
C VAL A 4 -0.17 -17.80 -6.55
N VAL A 5 0.58 -18.04 -5.49
CA VAL A 5 0.16 -17.68 -4.14
C VAL A 5 0.40 -16.18 -3.95
N VAL A 6 -0.66 -15.42 -3.69
CA VAL A 6 -0.59 -13.97 -3.51
C VAL A 6 -0.96 -13.64 -2.08
N ARG A 7 -0.08 -12.93 -1.39
CA ARG A 7 -0.31 -12.49 -0.01
C ARG A 7 0.01 -11.03 0.14
N VAL A 8 -0.88 -10.29 0.79
CA VAL A 8 -0.63 -8.91 1.19
C VAL A 8 -0.61 -8.88 2.71
N VAL A 9 0.46 -8.32 3.26
CA VAL A 9 0.64 -8.25 4.72
C VAL A 9 0.97 -6.82 5.13
N ASP A 10 0.63 -6.49 6.37
CA ASP A 10 0.93 -5.19 6.95
C ASP A 10 2.19 -5.32 7.81
N GLY A 11 3.28 -4.70 7.35
CA GLY A 11 4.55 -4.71 8.07
C GLY A 11 4.79 -3.47 8.91
N ARG A 12 3.81 -2.59 9.04
CA ARG A 12 3.97 -1.36 9.83
C ARG A 12 4.00 -1.66 11.33
N PRO A 13 4.84 -0.93 12.08
CA PRO A 13 4.88 -1.11 13.54
C PRO A 13 3.66 -0.50 14.25
N SER A 14 2.93 0.40 13.61
CA SER A 14 1.80 1.11 14.20
C SER A 14 0.77 1.45 13.14
N PRO A 15 -0.55 1.44 13.46
CA PRO A 15 -1.57 1.90 12.53
C PRO A 15 -1.63 3.43 12.38
N THR A 16 -0.96 4.17 13.25
CA THR A 16 -0.99 5.64 13.22
C THR A 16 -0.05 6.18 12.15
N LEU A 17 -0.59 7.04 11.27
CA LEU A 17 0.18 7.65 10.18
C LEU A 17 0.79 9.00 10.58
N GLY A 18 0.05 9.77 11.38
CA GLY A 18 0.41 11.11 11.77
C GLY A 18 -0.82 11.82 12.33
N THR A 19 -0.82 13.13 12.26
CA THR A 19 -1.97 13.93 12.69
C THR A 19 -2.48 14.79 11.54
N ARG A 20 -3.76 15.16 11.63
CA ARG A 20 -4.36 16.07 10.64
C ARG A 20 -3.87 17.50 10.79
N GLY A 21 -3.09 17.80 11.84
CA GLY A 21 -2.67 19.14 12.17
C GLY A 21 -3.75 19.91 12.94
N GLY A 22 -3.58 21.21 13.06
CA GLY A 22 -4.51 22.07 13.79
C GLY A 22 -4.06 22.31 15.23
N MET A 23 -4.96 22.85 16.05
CA MET A 23 -4.63 23.28 17.41
C MET A 23 -4.44 22.11 18.39
N TYR A 24 -5.08 20.98 18.12
CA TYR A 24 -5.09 19.84 19.02
C TYR A 24 -4.62 18.57 18.27
N PRO A 25 -3.30 18.46 17.97
CA PRO A 25 -2.78 17.33 17.20
C PRO A 25 -3.06 15.97 17.81
N GLU A 26 -3.14 15.90 19.14
CA GLU A 26 -3.38 14.64 19.85
C GLU A 26 -4.75 14.04 19.54
N THR A 27 -5.76 14.89 19.32
CA THR A 27 -7.12 14.44 19.01
C THR A 27 -7.36 14.30 17.53
N SER A 28 -6.37 14.67 16.70
CA SER A 28 -6.49 14.62 15.24
C SER A 28 -5.57 13.55 14.62
N ALA A 29 -5.16 12.57 15.40
CA ALA A 29 -4.35 11.47 14.91
C ALA A 29 -5.08 10.69 13.83
N ILE A 30 -4.36 10.35 12.76
CA ILE A 30 -4.89 9.57 11.65
C ILE A 30 -4.36 8.15 11.77
N SER A 31 -5.27 7.18 11.77
CA SER A 31 -4.94 5.77 11.88
C SER A 31 -5.59 4.98 10.76
N VAL A 32 -4.86 3.99 10.24
CA VAL A 32 -5.36 3.04 9.26
C VAL A 32 -5.05 1.64 9.76
N ARG A 33 -6.09 0.88 10.06
CA ARG A 33 -5.95 -0.47 10.61
C ARG A 33 -5.73 -1.49 9.50
N SER A 34 -4.95 -2.53 9.81
CA SER A 34 -4.74 -3.65 8.88
C SER A 34 -6.06 -4.24 8.40
N THR A 35 -7.02 -4.43 9.33
CA THR A 35 -8.32 -5.01 9.03
C THR A 35 -9.15 -4.16 8.05
N ASP A 36 -8.83 -2.87 7.93
CA ASP A 36 -9.54 -1.97 7.02
C ASP A 36 -8.93 -1.96 5.62
N VAL A 37 -7.62 -2.13 5.51
CA VAL A 37 -6.92 -1.95 4.23
C VAL A 37 -6.42 -3.24 3.61
N ILE A 38 -5.96 -4.22 4.40
CA ILE A 38 -5.35 -5.43 3.85
C ILE A 38 -6.31 -6.23 2.98
N PRO A 39 -7.58 -6.45 3.36
CA PRO A 39 -8.49 -7.18 2.45
C PRO A 39 -8.68 -6.51 1.10
N LYS A 40 -8.74 -5.18 1.08
CA LYS A 40 -8.87 -4.43 -0.18
C LYS A 40 -7.62 -4.53 -1.03
N LEU A 41 -6.45 -4.41 -0.40
CA LEU A 41 -5.16 -4.55 -1.09
C LEU A 41 -4.97 -5.97 -1.61
N GLN A 42 -5.38 -6.96 -0.83
CA GLN A 42 -5.33 -8.36 -1.26
C GLN A 42 -6.16 -8.57 -2.52
N ALA A 43 -7.38 -8.03 -2.56
CA ALA A 43 -8.25 -8.13 -3.74
C ALA A 43 -7.64 -7.43 -4.95
N GLN A 44 -7.05 -6.25 -4.76
CA GLN A 44 -6.39 -5.52 -5.83
C GLN A 44 -5.16 -6.27 -6.36
N ALA A 45 -4.36 -6.85 -5.47
CA ALA A 45 -3.20 -7.63 -5.86
C ALA A 45 -3.60 -8.87 -6.65
N GLU A 46 -4.65 -9.56 -6.22
CA GLU A 46 -5.17 -10.72 -6.94
C GLU A 46 -5.68 -10.34 -8.33
N ALA A 47 -6.38 -9.22 -8.44
CA ALA A 47 -6.85 -8.72 -9.74
C ALA A 47 -5.67 -8.39 -10.66
N ALA A 48 -4.62 -7.79 -10.13
CA ALA A 48 -3.43 -7.46 -10.91
C ALA A 48 -2.71 -8.72 -11.40
N VAL A 49 -2.63 -9.76 -10.56
CA VAL A 49 -2.03 -11.04 -10.94
C VAL A 49 -2.83 -11.71 -12.06
N ARG A 50 -4.16 -11.62 -12.01
CA ARG A 50 -5.02 -12.13 -13.10
C ARG A 50 -4.75 -11.39 -14.41
N LEU A 51 -4.55 -10.08 -14.35
CA LEU A 51 -4.23 -9.28 -15.55
C LEU A 51 -2.89 -9.67 -16.14
N LEU A 52 -1.96 -10.18 -15.35
CA LEU A 52 -0.68 -10.70 -15.84
C LEU A 52 -0.79 -12.10 -16.45
N GLY A 53 -1.96 -12.73 -16.36
CA GLY A 53 -2.20 -14.04 -16.93
C GLY A 53 -2.07 -15.20 -15.96
N PHE A 54 -1.99 -14.92 -14.66
CA PHE A 54 -1.87 -15.95 -13.63
C PHE A 54 -3.19 -16.14 -12.89
N THR A 55 -3.29 -17.24 -12.14
CA THR A 55 -4.45 -17.51 -11.30
C THR A 55 -4.04 -17.38 -9.84
N PRO A 56 -4.53 -16.33 -9.13
CA PRO A 56 -4.20 -16.19 -7.71
C PRO A 56 -4.87 -17.30 -6.90
N THR A 57 -4.11 -17.82 -5.93
CA THR A 57 -4.57 -18.88 -5.04
C THR A 57 -4.05 -18.61 -3.63
N SER A 58 -4.72 -19.16 -2.63
CA SER A 58 -4.29 -19.00 -1.24
C SER A 58 -3.36 -20.12 -0.80
N ASN A 59 -3.36 -21.25 -1.50
CA ASN A 59 -2.56 -22.41 -1.12
C ASN A 59 -2.37 -23.32 -2.34
N ALA A 60 -1.12 -23.46 -2.78
CA ALA A 60 -0.78 -24.38 -3.85
C ALA A 60 0.65 -24.86 -3.65
N MET A 61 0.83 -26.17 -3.65
CA MET A 61 2.18 -26.75 -3.55
C MET A 61 2.96 -26.47 -4.81
N ASN A 62 4.22 -26.09 -4.64
CA ASN A 62 5.16 -25.82 -5.72
C ASN A 62 4.77 -24.64 -6.63
N ALA A 63 3.79 -23.83 -6.22
CA ALA A 63 3.43 -22.64 -6.95
C ALA A 63 4.36 -21.47 -6.56
N PRO A 64 4.64 -20.55 -7.49
CA PRO A 64 5.35 -19.32 -7.13
C PRO A 64 4.56 -18.52 -6.08
N THR A 65 5.27 -17.79 -5.23
CA THR A 65 4.67 -16.97 -4.19
C THR A 65 5.06 -15.51 -4.39
N LEU A 66 4.06 -14.63 -4.37
CA LEU A 66 4.25 -13.19 -4.33
C LEU A 66 3.72 -12.67 -2.99
N THR A 67 4.61 -12.08 -2.20
CA THR A 67 4.25 -11.43 -0.95
C THR A 67 4.46 -9.93 -1.09
N VAL A 68 3.41 -9.16 -0.88
CA VAL A 68 3.46 -7.69 -0.92
C VAL A 68 3.28 -7.20 0.51
N THR A 69 4.27 -6.48 1.01
CA THR A 69 4.28 -5.99 2.39
C THR A 69 4.09 -4.47 2.37
N LEU A 70 3.08 -3.97 3.09
CA LEU A 70 2.94 -2.55 3.33
C LEU A 70 3.98 -2.17 4.38
N ALA A 71 5.11 -1.62 3.91
CA ALA A 71 6.25 -1.31 4.76
C ALA A 71 6.07 0.02 5.48
N GLU A 72 5.42 0.99 4.84
CA GLU A 72 5.31 2.33 5.37
C GLU A 72 4.08 3.02 4.82
N LEU A 73 3.41 3.79 5.67
CA LEU A 73 2.30 4.65 5.30
C LEU A 73 2.37 5.87 6.22
N LYS A 74 2.61 7.04 5.64
CA LYS A 74 2.82 8.27 6.41
C LYS A 74 1.91 9.40 5.95
N TYR A 75 1.47 10.21 6.89
CA TYR A 75 0.73 11.42 6.63
C TYR A 75 1.47 12.56 7.31
N GLN A 76 1.79 13.62 6.55
CA GLN A 76 2.50 14.79 7.06
C GLN A 76 1.72 16.06 6.75
N SER A 77 1.60 16.92 7.72
CA SER A 77 1.01 18.26 7.57
C SER A 77 1.73 19.24 8.49
N PRO A 78 1.67 20.54 8.19
CA PRO A 78 2.27 21.55 9.08
C PRO A 78 1.62 21.48 10.46
N LYS A 79 2.45 21.44 11.52
CA LYS A 79 1.97 21.30 12.90
C LYS A 79 1.66 22.64 13.56
N ASP A 80 2.25 23.72 13.06
CA ASP A 80 2.25 25.02 13.74
C ASP A 80 1.17 25.97 13.23
N THR A 81 0.29 25.53 12.34
CA THR A 81 -0.73 26.37 11.75
C THR A 81 -2.12 25.92 12.18
N MET A 82 -3.01 26.88 12.43
CA MET A 82 -4.42 26.59 12.67
C MET A 82 -5.09 25.99 11.43
N TYR A 83 -4.61 26.36 10.27
CA TYR A 83 -5.14 25.88 8.99
C TYR A 83 -4.09 25.00 8.34
N VAL A 84 -4.51 23.82 7.93
CA VAL A 84 -3.66 22.93 7.16
C VAL A 84 -3.91 23.24 5.69
N THR A 85 -2.92 23.86 5.05
CA THR A 85 -3.04 24.22 3.63
C THR A 85 -2.42 23.18 2.72
N GLU A 86 -1.64 22.27 3.26
CA GLU A 86 -0.97 21.23 2.48
C GLU A 86 -0.80 19.97 3.33
N ALA A 87 -1.04 18.83 2.72
CA ALA A 87 -0.78 17.53 3.35
C ALA A 87 -0.10 16.62 2.33
N THR A 88 0.86 15.82 2.81
CA THR A 88 1.57 14.83 2.01
C THR A 88 1.32 13.47 2.59
N ILE A 89 0.87 12.53 1.74
CA ILE A 89 0.69 11.13 2.12
C ILE A 89 1.63 10.29 1.28
N GLY A 90 2.42 9.43 1.94
CA GLY A 90 3.33 8.52 1.26
C GLY A 90 3.09 7.08 1.68
N ALA A 91 3.18 6.16 0.72
CA ALA A 91 3.07 4.72 0.97
C ALA A 91 4.25 4.01 0.32
N THR A 92 4.78 3.00 0.99
CA THR A 92 5.86 2.17 0.46
C THR A 92 5.48 0.70 0.61
N PHE A 93 5.58 -0.04 -0.49
CA PHE A 93 5.42 -1.49 -0.50
C PHE A 93 6.76 -2.16 -0.80
N ARG A 94 6.94 -3.33 -0.21
CA ARG A 94 8.02 -4.23 -0.58
C ARG A 94 7.39 -5.48 -1.18
N SER A 95 7.93 -5.94 -2.31
CA SER A 95 7.49 -7.20 -2.89
C SER A 95 8.59 -8.24 -2.77
N ASP A 96 8.21 -9.46 -2.46
CA ASP A 96 9.11 -10.61 -2.41
C ASP A 96 8.49 -11.71 -3.26
N VAL A 97 9.23 -12.16 -4.27
CA VAL A 97 8.79 -13.22 -5.18
C VAL A 97 9.69 -14.42 -4.99
N LYS A 98 9.10 -15.59 -4.86
CA LYS A 98 9.81 -16.86 -4.82
C LYS A 98 9.24 -17.78 -5.88
N ASN A 99 10.11 -18.37 -6.69
CA ASN A 99 9.74 -19.38 -7.67
C ASN A 99 10.84 -20.43 -7.71
N GLY A 100 10.62 -21.54 -7.02
CA GLY A 100 11.63 -22.56 -6.84
C GLY A 100 12.82 -22.03 -6.05
N GLY A 101 14.04 -22.15 -6.58
CA GLY A 101 15.24 -21.61 -5.96
C GLY A 101 15.51 -20.15 -6.29
N ARG A 102 14.64 -19.49 -7.06
CA ARG A 102 14.83 -18.11 -7.48
C ARG A 102 14.01 -17.15 -6.62
N THR A 103 14.61 -16.02 -6.28
CA THR A 103 13.95 -14.99 -5.49
C THR A 103 14.20 -13.61 -6.10
N TYR A 104 13.26 -12.71 -5.88
CA TYR A 104 13.39 -11.30 -6.27
C TYR A 104 12.71 -10.44 -5.21
N SER A 105 13.34 -9.32 -4.88
CA SER A 105 12.75 -8.35 -3.96
C SER A 105 12.83 -6.96 -4.57
N GLY A 106 11.74 -6.20 -4.45
CA GLY A 106 11.69 -4.82 -4.91
C GLY A 106 11.00 -3.94 -3.88
N ARG A 107 11.21 -2.64 -4.01
CA ARG A 107 10.60 -1.64 -3.14
C ARG A 107 9.98 -0.54 -4.00
N TYR A 108 8.76 -0.14 -3.67
CA TYR A 108 7.94 0.75 -4.50
C TYR A 108 7.26 1.77 -3.62
N GLY A 109 7.31 3.03 -4.04
CA GLY A 109 6.70 4.11 -3.29
C GLY A 109 5.83 5.00 -4.15
N ALA A 110 4.85 5.64 -3.51
CA ALA A 110 4.03 6.67 -4.11
C ALA A 110 3.73 7.72 -3.07
N SER A 111 3.52 8.96 -3.51
CA SER A 111 3.13 10.04 -2.61
C SER A 111 2.14 10.95 -3.31
N LEU A 112 1.26 11.56 -2.53
CA LEU A 112 0.29 12.54 -2.99
C LEU A 112 0.38 13.77 -2.12
N ASP A 113 0.38 14.95 -2.75
CA ASP A 113 0.32 16.23 -2.08
C ASP A 113 -1.02 16.87 -2.37
N GLN A 114 -1.69 17.38 -1.34
CA GLN A 114 -2.97 18.04 -1.47
C GLN A 114 -2.97 19.34 -0.70
N ARG A 115 -3.64 20.36 -1.24
CA ARG A 115 -3.82 21.64 -0.58
C ARG A 115 -5.26 21.82 -0.13
N PHE A 116 -5.44 22.34 1.07
CA PHE A 116 -6.74 22.54 1.68
C PHE A 116 -6.83 23.95 2.27
N GLY A 117 -8.03 24.51 2.28
CA GLY A 117 -8.28 25.77 3.01
C GLY A 117 -8.36 25.55 4.51
N MET A 118 -8.66 24.32 4.95
CA MET A 118 -8.77 23.93 6.35
C MET A 118 -8.21 22.52 6.50
N ALA A 119 -7.98 22.08 7.74
CA ALA A 119 -7.58 20.70 7.99
C ALA A 119 -8.61 19.73 7.37
N PRO A 120 -8.16 18.75 6.58
CA PRO A 120 -9.09 17.83 5.92
C PRO A 120 -9.85 16.97 6.93
N ASN A 121 -11.10 16.65 6.60
CA ASN A 121 -11.91 15.78 7.44
C ASN A 121 -11.53 14.31 7.24
N GLN A 122 -12.14 13.43 8.03
CA GLN A 122 -11.85 12.01 7.99
C GLN A 122 -12.14 11.39 6.61
N GLU A 123 -13.22 11.80 5.98
CA GLU A 123 -13.60 11.30 4.66
C GLU A 123 -12.57 11.64 3.59
N THR A 124 -12.11 12.88 3.58
CA THR A 124 -11.06 13.33 2.65
C THR A 124 -9.76 12.56 2.89
N ASN A 125 -9.37 12.38 4.17
CA ASN A 125 -8.17 11.64 4.50
C ASN A 125 -8.26 10.17 4.09
N THR A 126 -9.43 9.55 4.27
CA THR A 126 -9.66 8.17 3.85
C THR A 126 -9.47 8.01 2.35
N LYS A 127 -9.99 8.96 1.57
CA LYS A 127 -9.82 8.94 0.12
C LYS A 127 -8.35 9.09 -0.28
N LEU A 128 -7.64 10.02 0.35
CA LEU A 128 -6.21 10.24 0.06
C LEU A 128 -5.37 8.99 0.36
N VAL A 129 -5.65 8.34 1.48
CA VAL A 129 -4.96 7.10 1.85
C VAL A 129 -5.26 6.01 0.83
N SER A 130 -6.52 5.85 0.45
CA SER A 130 -6.92 4.85 -0.54
C SER A 130 -6.24 5.10 -1.88
N ASP A 131 -6.18 6.35 -2.32
CA ASP A 131 -5.58 6.71 -3.61
C ASP A 131 -4.08 6.43 -3.62
N VAL A 132 -3.35 6.79 -2.55
CA VAL A 132 -1.91 6.57 -2.49
C VAL A 132 -1.57 5.10 -2.38
N LEU A 133 -2.36 4.32 -1.65
CA LEU A 133 -2.16 2.87 -1.54
C LEU A 133 -2.37 2.20 -2.90
N SER A 134 -3.42 2.56 -3.61
CA SER A 134 -3.70 2.01 -4.95
C SER A 134 -2.60 2.36 -5.93
N ASP A 135 -2.10 3.60 -5.89
CA ASP A 135 -1.03 4.05 -6.77
C ASP A 135 0.27 3.29 -6.49
N ALA A 136 0.64 3.15 -5.22
CA ALA A 136 1.85 2.43 -4.83
C ALA A 136 1.76 0.95 -5.21
N LEU A 137 0.59 0.32 -5.01
CA LEU A 137 0.40 -1.08 -5.38
C LEU A 137 0.47 -1.27 -6.90
N THR A 138 -0.08 -0.34 -7.68
CA THR A 138 0.03 -0.35 -9.13
C THR A 138 1.49 -0.34 -9.58
N ARG A 139 2.33 0.42 -8.89
CA ARG A 139 3.76 0.46 -9.20
C ARG A 139 4.47 -0.87 -8.99
N VAL A 140 4.03 -1.65 -7.99
CA VAL A 140 4.55 -3.00 -7.78
C VAL A 140 4.37 -3.83 -9.05
N PHE A 141 3.18 -3.81 -9.63
CA PHE A 141 2.84 -4.66 -10.78
C PHE A 141 3.31 -4.09 -12.12
N LYS A 142 3.84 -2.88 -12.13
CA LYS A 142 4.52 -2.34 -13.32
C LYS A 142 5.96 -2.81 -13.44
N ASP A 143 6.51 -3.41 -12.41
CA ASP A 143 7.86 -3.96 -12.46
C ASP A 143 7.85 -5.25 -13.27
N PRO A 144 8.50 -5.28 -14.43
CA PRO A 144 8.50 -6.46 -15.31
C PRO A 144 9.19 -7.67 -14.68
N SER A 145 10.08 -7.44 -13.72
CA SER A 145 10.80 -8.53 -13.05
C SER A 145 9.87 -9.45 -12.26
N ILE A 146 8.79 -8.90 -11.70
CA ILE A 146 7.82 -9.70 -10.95
C ILE A 146 7.11 -10.70 -11.86
N GLY A 147 6.52 -10.21 -12.96
CA GLY A 147 5.83 -11.10 -13.90
C GLY A 147 6.77 -12.10 -14.54
N ARG A 148 7.99 -11.67 -14.83
CA ARG A 148 8.99 -12.55 -15.44
C ARG A 148 9.36 -13.70 -14.51
N LEU A 149 9.63 -13.41 -13.23
CA LEU A 149 10.00 -14.45 -12.28
C LEU A 149 8.84 -15.40 -11.99
N LEU A 150 7.61 -14.89 -11.93
CA LEU A 150 6.43 -15.71 -11.72
C LEU A 150 6.19 -16.69 -12.87
N SER A 151 6.61 -16.36 -14.09
CA SER A 151 6.39 -17.18 -15.27
C SER A 151 7.50 -18.20 -15.54
N GLU A 152 8.57 -18.16 -14.79
CA GLU A 152 9.72 -19.07 -15.00
C GLU A 152 9.55 -20.48 -14.44
#